data_99396fdcd3c1cf0c380b78db9bcdc1ca
#
_entry.id   99396fdcd3c1cf0c380b78db9bcdc1ca
#
_cell.length_a   1.000
_cell.length_b   1.000
_cell.length_c   1.000
_cell.angle_alpha   90.00
_cell.angle_beta   90.00
_cell.angle_gamma   90.00
#
_symmetry.space_group_name_H-M   'P 1'
#
loop_
_entity.id
_entity.type
_entity.pdbx_description
1 polymer ?
#
loop_
_entity_poly.entity_id
_entity_poly.type
_entity_poly.pdbx_seq_one_letter_code
_entity_poly.pdbx_strand_id
1 'polypeptide(L)'
;GEASHSESILRIETNRFASANLEYKLVMVDDDLNMVALPETRNIKSIVTAEDRLCIERKNKQAVQGLLYVRFICFGNGNLVAAHDDSDGFWRRQILITVKDRDPARVDNPFLIEELSEERPGILLWMLEGLHRLLANRYQFTISERSIQNLEAAMADSDNLTQFMQASAYVRFKPDTEERSTYLYRAYTKWCE
;
A
#
# COMPACT_ATOMS: atom_id res chain seq x y z
N GLY A 1 -14.54 -6.07 14.26
CA GLY A 1 -15.91 -6.51 14.05
C GLY A 1 -15.99 -7.61 12.98
N GLU A 2 -17.15 -8.21 12.74
CA GLU A 2 -17.28 -9.34 11.80
C GLU A 2 -16.89 -8.98 10.36
N ALA A 3 -17.06 -7.73 9.95
CA ALA A 3 -16.75 -7.25 8.61
C ALA A 3 -15.28 -6.82 8.42
N SER A 4 -14.46 -6.86 9.45
CA SER A 4 -13.05 -6.47 9.40
C SER A 4 -12.13 -7.63 9.79
N HIS A 5 -10.89 -7.57 9.30
CA HIS A 5 -9.80 -8.49 9.65
C HIS A 5 -8.52 -7.69 9.88
N SER A 6 -7.72 -8.07 10.87
CA SER A 6 -6.41 -7.48 11.11
C SER A 6 -5.34 -8.51 10.76
N GLU A 7 -4.49 -8.16 9.81
CA GLU A 7 -3.41 -9.03 9.32
C GLU A 7 -2.36 -8.17 8.60
N SER A 8 -1.11 -8.63 8.55
CA SER A 8 -0.10 -7.97 7.72
C SER A 8 -0.37 -8.16 6.23
N ILE A 9 -0.30 -7.08 5.45
CA ILE A 9 -0.47 -7.12 4.00
C ILE A 9 0.59 -8.00 3.32
N LEU A 10 1.79 -8.08 3.89
CA LEU A 10 2.85 -8.97 3.41
C LEU A 10 2.40 -10.44 3.40
N ARG A 11 1.60 -10.87 4.38
CA ARG A 11 1.12 -12.26 4.46
C ARG A 11 0.12 -12.61 3.36
N ILE A 12 -0.57 -11.62 2.79
CA ILE A 12 -1.49 -11.85 1.66
C ILE A 12 -0.72 -12.36 0.42
N GLU A 13 0.52 -11.91 0.23
CA GLU A 13 1.36 -12.38 -0.88
C GLU A 13 2.20 -13.60 -0.51
N THR A 14 2.62 -13.76 0.74
CA THR A 14 3.57 -14.82 1.15
C THR A 14 2.92 -16.07 1.71
N ASN A 15 1.65 -16.02 2.13
CA ASN A 15 0.94 -17.13 2.73
C ASN A 15 -0.33 -17.47 1.94
N ARG A 16 -0.32 -18.59 1.22
CA ARG A 16 -1.46 -19.04 0.41
C ARG A 16 -2.78 -19.21 1.16
N PHE A 17 -2.74 -19.36 2.49
CA PHE A 17 -3.95 -19.52 3.31
C PHE A 17 -4.49 -18.18 3.82
N ALA A 18 -3.75 -17.09 3.72
CA ALA A 18 -4.15 -15.80 4.26
C ALA A 18 -5.43 -15.26 3.59
N SER A 19 -5.58 -15.47 2.30
CA SER A 19 -6.78 -15.04 1.55
C SER A 19 -8.07 -15.64 2.09
N ALA A 20 -8.04 -16.82 2.71
CA ALA A 20 -9.23 -17.45 3.30
C ALA A 20 -9.79 -16.65 4.50
N ASN A 21 -8.96 -15.91 5.22
CA ASN A 21 -9.38 -15.08 6.33
C ASN A 21 -10.13 -13.82 5.88
N LEU A 22 -10.04 -13.50 4.60
CA LEU A 22 -10.68 -12.33 3.99
C LEU A 22 -12.08 -12.61 3.45
N GLU A 23 -12.54 -13.86 3.48
CA GLU A 23 -13.91 -14.19 3.07
C GLU A 23 -14.90 -13.48 3.98
N TYR A 24 -15.91 -12.88 3.36
CA TYR A 24 -16.96 -12.09 4.04
C TYR A 24 -16.43 -10.85 4.80
N LYS A 25 -15.20 -10.43 4.52
CA LYS A 25 -14.65 -9.20 5.06
C LYS A 25 -14.76 -8.07 4.03
N LEU A 26 -14.97 -6.85 4.53
CA LEU A 26 -15.00 -5.63 3.71
C LEU A 26 -13.72 -4.84 3.84
N VAL A 27 -13.05 -4.95 4.99
CA VAL A 27 -11.83 -4.21 5.31
C VAL A 27 -10.81 -5.15 5.95
N MET A 28 -9.57 -5.04 5.50
CA MET A 28 -8.40 -5.57 6.19
C MET A 28 -7.53 -4.41 6.65
N VAL A 29 -7.13 -4.44 7.91
CA VAL A 29 -6.28 -3.43 8.53
C VAL A 29 -4.92 -4.05 8.83
N ASP A 30 -3.87 -3.41 8.33
CA ASP A 30 -2.49 -3.61 8.75
C ASP A 30 -2.09 -2.38 9.56
N ASP A 31 -1.99 -2.52 10.87
CA ASP A 31 -1.77 -1.43 11.81
C ASP A 31 -0.28 -1.14 12.09
N ASP A 32 0.60 -1.97 11.56
CA ASP A 32 2.06 -1.79 11.63
C ASP A 32 2.72 -2.26 10.33
N LEU A 33 2.53 -1.46 9.28
CA LEU A 33 3.06 -1.77 7.95
C LEU A 33 4.57 -2.02 8.01
N ASN A 34 4.97 -3.25 7.68
CA ASN A 34 6.38 -3.59 7.59
C ASN A 34 7.02 -2.86 6.41
N MET A 35 8.20 -2.26 6.65
CA MET A 35 8.99 -1.53 5.64
C MET A 35 9.66 -2.46 4.61
N VAL A 36 9.49 -3.77 4.73
CA VAL A 36 9.99 -4.75 3.74
C VAL A 36 9.14 -4.68 2.49
N ALA A 37 9.79 -4.52 1.33
CA ALA A 37 9.10 -4.54 0.05
C ALA A 37 8.34 -5.86 -0.17
N LEU A 38 7.14 -5.76 -0.74
CA LEU A 38 6.36 -6.93 -1.13
C LEU A 38 7.11 -7.73 -2.20
N PRO A 39 7.29 -9.05 -2.02
CA PRO A 39 7.95 -9.89 -3.05
C PRO A 39 7.12 -9.99 -4.32
N GLU A 40 5.79 -9.96 -4.20
CA GLU A 40 4.81 -10.01 -5.27
C GLU A 40 3.64 -9.08 -4.95
N THR A 41 2.81 -8.77 -5.94
CA THR A 41 1.63 -7.88 -5.78
C THR A 41 0.37 -8.48 -6.41
N ARG A 42 0.46 -9.71 -6.88
CA ARG A 42 -0.59 -10.36 -7.66
C ARG A 42 -1.90 -10.50 -6.89
N ASN A 43 -1.83 -11.04 -5.67
CA ASN A 43 -3.03 -11.31 -4.87
C ASN A 43 -3.68 -9.99 -4.44
N ILE A 44 -2.90 -9.02 -3.99
CA ILE A 44 -3.38 -7.69 -3.61
C ILE A 44 -4.09 -7.02 -4.79
N LYS A 45 -3.46 -7.01 -5.98
CA LYS A 45 -4.07 -6.42 -7.19
C LYS A 45 -5.38 -7.11 -7.55
N SER A 46 -5.43 -8.43 -7.52
CA SER A 46 -6.65 -9.20 -7.82
C SER A 46 -7.77 -8.96 -6.80
N ILE A 47 -7.44 -8.89 -5.51
CA ILE A 47 -8.43 -8.63 -4.45
C ILE A 47 -9.00 -7.22 -4.57
N VAL A 48 -8.16 -6.21 -4.80
CA VAL A 48 -8.60 -4.81 -4.90
C VAL A 48 -9.48 -4.55 -6.12
N THR A 49 -9.22 -5.20 -7.25
CA THR A 49 -10.09 -5.09 -8.44
C THR A 49 -11.37 -5.90 -8.31
N ALA A 50 -11.35 -7.01 -7.58
CA ALA A 50 -12.49 -7.92 -7.39
C ALA A 50 -13.17 -8.39 -8.71
N GLU A 51 -12.43 -8.42 -9.82
CA GLU A 51 -12.94 -8.82 -11.14
C GLU A 51 -12.84 -10.33 -11.34
N ASP A 52 -11.73 -10.93 -10.87
CA ASP A 52 -11.43 -12.33 -11.07
C ASP A 52 -11.67 -13.16 -9.81
N ARG A 53 -12.11 -14.40 -10.01
CA ARG A 53 -12.17 -15.37 -8.94
C ARG A 53 -10.76 -15.83 -8.56
N LEU A 54 -10.48 -15.77 -7.26
CA LEU A 54 -9.23 -16.25 -6.67
C LEU A 54 -9.38 -17.68 -6.17
N CYS A 55 -8.31 -18.43 -6.25
CA CYS A 55 -8.21 -19.72 -5.58
C CYS A 55 -8.00 -19.48 -4.07
N ILE A 56 -9.02 -19.77 -3.29
CA ILE A 56 -9.00 -19.61 -1.83
C ILE A 56 -8.67 -20.96 -1.21
N GLU A 57 -7.49 -21.06 -0.65
CA GLU A 57 -7.01 -22.28 -0.02
C GLU A 57 -7.19 -22.23 1.50
N ARG A 58 -7.66 -23.35 2.07
CA ARG A 58 -7.79 -23.52 3.51
C ARG A 58 -7.04 -24.77 3.95
N LYS A 59 -6.43 -24.73 5.12
CA LYS A 59 -5.73 -25.90 5.67
C LYS A 59 -6.69 -27.09 5.80
N ASN A 60 -6.31 -28.24 5.24
CA ASN A 60 -7.06 -29.48 5.29
C ASN A 60 -8.47 -29.43 4.65
N LYS A 61 -8.72 -28.50 3.76
CA LYS A 61 -9.97 -28.41 2.97
C LYS A 61 -9.63 -28.25 1.49
N GLN A 62 -10.56 -28.66 0.64
CA GLN A 62 -10.44 -28.43 -0.79
C GLN A 62 -10.46 -26.93 -1.07
N ALA A 63 -9.58 -26.47 -1.96
CA ALA A 63 -9.57 -25.10 -2.43
C ALA A 63 -10.88 -24.77 -3.19
N VAL A 64 -11.35 -23.57 -3.02
CA VAL A 64 -12.56 -23.06 -3.69
C VAL A 64 -12.25 -21.81 -4.50
N GLN A 65 -13.04 -21.58 -5.54
CA GLN A 65 -12.95 -20.33 -6.33
C GLN A 65 -13.94 -19.32 -5.77
N GLY A 66 -13.44 -18.17 -5.30
CA GLY A 66 -14.25 -17.12 -4.69
C GLY A 66 -13.84 -15.72 -5.10
N LEU A 67 -14.73 -14.75 -4.88
CA LEU A 67 -14.45 -13.32 -5.00
C LEU A 67 -14.23 -12.74 -3.61
N LEU A 68 -13.22 -11.89 -3.49
CA LEU A 68 -12.93 -11.13 -2.28
C LEU A 68 -13.15 -9.64 -2.56
N TYR A 69 -13.90 -8.96 -1.68
CA TYR A 69 -14.27 -7.54 -1.84
C TYR A 69 -13.57 -6.63 -0.83
N VAL A 70 -12.45 -7.07 -0.33
CA VAL A 70 -11.73 -6.40 0.76
C VAL A 70 -11.03 -5.15 0.26
N ARG A 71 -11.07 -4.09 1.06
CA ARG A 71 -10.21 -2.91 0.93
C ARG A 71 -9.13 -2.96 2.01
N PHE A 72 -7.90 -2.69 1.61
CA PHE A 72 -6.75 -2.65 2.52
C PHE A 72 -6.58 -1.25 3.08
N ILE A 73 -6.40 -1.15 4.39
CA ILE A 73 -6.00 0.07 5.09
C ILE A 73 -4.72 -0.28 5.85
N CYS A 74 -3.63 0.37 5.48
CA CYS A 74 -2.33 0.11 6.08
C CYS A 74 -1.84 1.38 6.79
N PHE A 75 -1.36 1.22 8.02
CA PHE A 75 -0.75 2.28 8.81
C PHE A 75 0.73 1.98 8.98
N GLY A 76 1.59 2.96 8.81
CA GLY A 76 3.03 2.78 8.97
C GLY A 76 3.81 4.08 8.80
N ASN A 77 5.10 4.01 9.07
CA ASN A 77 6.03 5.14 8.96
C ASN A 77 6.69 5.24 7.58
N GLY A 78 6.22 4.46 6.60
CA GLY A 78 6.78 4.44 5.25
C GLY A 78 5.77 4.03 4.21
N ASN A 79 6.24 3.92 2.98
CA ASN A 79 5.42 3.60 1.82
C ASN A 79 5.34 2.09 1.58
N LEU A 80 4.19 1.63 1.10
CA LEU A 80 4.06 0.27 0.59
C LEU A 80 4.76 0.22 -0.79
N VAL A 81 5.81 -0.57 -0.87
CA VAL A 81 6.60 -0.78 -2.09
C VAL A 81 6.65 -2.25 -2.46
N ALA A 82 6.92 -2.54 -3.72
CA ALA A 82 7.09 -3.90 -4.22
C ALA A 82 8.50 -4.08 -4.78
N ALA A 83 9.11 -5.24 -4.53
CA ALA A 83 10.49 -5.51 -4.94
C ALA A 83 10.66 -5.65 -6.47
N HIS A 84 9.59 -6.08 -7.16
CA HIS A 84 9.64 -6.41 -8.59
C HIS A 84 8.41 -5.90 -9.37
N ASP A 85 7.69 -4.92 -8.85
CA ASP A 85 6.47 -4.41 -9.50
C ASP A 85 6.37 -2.89 -9.38
N ASP A 86 7.02 -2.18 -10.30
CA ASP A 86 6.91 -0.73 -10.46
C ASP A 86 5.84 -0.35 -11.50
N SER A 87 4.89 -1.27 -11.78
CA SER A 87 3.87 -1.02 -12.78
C SER A 87 2.87 0.05 -12.31
N ASP A 88 2.38 0.83 -13.26
CA ASP A 88 1.22 1.72 -13.04
C ASP A 88 0.04 0.95 -12.40
N GLY A 89 -0.09 -0.34 -12.72
CA GLY A 89 -1.08 -1.22 -12.14
C GLY A 89 -1.00 -1.37 -10.61
N PHE A 90 0.17 -1.30 -10.02
CA PHE A 90 0.37 -1.33 -8.58
C PHE A 90 0.12 0.05 -7.95
N TRP A 91 0.74 1.10 -8.50
CA TRP A 91 0.69 2.44 -7.93
C TRP A 91 -0.69 3.09 -8.00
N ARG A 92 -1.40 3.00 -9.12
CA ARG A 92 -2.75 3.60 -9.28
C ARG A 92 -3.82 3.03 -8.35
N ARG A 93 -3.54 1.94 -7.65
CA ARG A 93 -4.44 1.32 -6.67
C ARG A 93 -4.19 1.79 -5.25
N GLN A 94 -3.23 2.68 -5.05
CA GLN A 94 -2.87 3.22 -3.75
C GLN A 94 -3.37 4.65 -3.60
N ILE A 95 -3.91 4.97 -2.45
CA ILE A 95 -4.19 6.34 -2.02
C ILE A 95 -3.32 6.58 -0.80
N LEU A 96 -2.32 7.44 -0.96
CA LEU A 96 -1.35 7.71 0.09
C LEU A 96 -1.76 8.95 0.88
N ILE A 97 -2.13 8.74 2.14
CA ILE A 97 -2.57 9.79 3.06
C ILE A 97 -1.50 9.98 4.13
N THR A 98 -0.90 11.16 4.18
CA THR A 98 0.04 11.53 5.24
C THR A 98 -0.68 12.28 6.35
N VAL A 99 -0.34 11.94 7.58
CA VAL A 99 -0.78 12.66 8.78
C VAL A 99 0.21 13.75 9.13
N LYS A 100 -0.23 14.73 9.94
CA LYS A 100 0.64 15.77 10.47
C LYS A 100 1.63 15.18 11.47
N ASP A 101 2.79 15.79 11.57
CA ASP A 101 3.73 15.48 12.64
C ASP A 101 3.08 15.69 14.01
N ARG A 102 3.55 14.91 14.99
CA ARG A 102 3.07 15.04 16.35
C ARG A 102 3.45 16.42 16.89
N ASP A 103 2.46 17.14 17.39
CA ASP A 103 2.71 18.39 18.12
C ASP A 103 3.53 18.07 19.39
N PRO A 104 4.71 18.69 19.58
CA PRO A 104 5.51 18.48 20.78
C PRO A 104 4.78 18.84 22.09
N ALA A 105 3.80 19.73 22.03
CA ALA A 105 2.97 20.14 23.17
C ALA A 105 1.74 19.23 23.38
N ARG A 106 1.53 18.21 22.54
CA ARG A 106 0.40 17.30 22.67
C ARG A 106 0.49 16.49 23.95
N VAL A 107 -0.57 16.55 24.74
CA VAL A 107 -0.78 15.63 25.86
C VAL A 107 -1.55 14.42 25.36
N ASP A 108 -1.07 13.21 25.67
CA ASP A 108 -1.75 11.99 25.30
C ASP A 108 -3.03 11.82 26.14
N ASN A 109 -4.12 11.51 25.46
CA ASN A 109 -5.39 11.22 26.10
C ASN A 109 -5.56 9.69 26.25
N PRO A 110 -5.46 9.16 27.49
CA PRO A 110 -5.60 7.72 27.72
C PRO A 110 -7.02 7.20 27.50
N PHE A 111 -8.02 8.07 27.43
CA PHE A 111 -9.44 7.72 27.24
C PHE A 111 -9.93 8.01 25.82
N LEU A 112 -9.03 8.24 24.87
CA LEU A 112 -9.40 8.61 23.50
C LEU A 112 -10.30 7.56 22.80
N ILE A 113 -10.08 6.28 23.08
CA ILE A 113 -10.88 5.19 22.47
C ILE A 113 -12.30 5.21 22.99
N GLU A 114 -12.49 5.44 24.30
CA GLU A 114 -13.78 5.57 24.94
C GLU A 114 -14.54 6.77 24.38
N GLU A 115 -13.91 7.93 24.34
CA GLU A 115 -14.47 9.17 23.79
C GLU A 115 -14.89 9.01 22.31
N LEU A 116 -14.01 8.47 21.45
CA LEU A 116 -14.36 8.17 20.06
C LEU A 116 -15.49 7.14 19.94
N SER A 117 -15.62 6.25 20.91
CA SER A 117 -16.69 5.27 20.92
C SER A 117 -18.07 5.90 21.20
N GLU A 118 -18.12 6.98 21.95
CA GLU A 118 -19.32 7.78 22.18
C GLU A 118 -19.70 8.60 20.94
N GLU A 119 -18.72 9.00 20.14
CA GLU A 119 -18.90 9.76 18.89
C GLU A 119 -19.29 8.88 17.67
N ARG A 120 -19.43 7.56 17.82
CA ARG A 120 -19.74 6.65 16.70
C ARG A 120 -20.88 7.11 15.78
N PRO A 121 -22.01 7.65 16.29
CA PRO A 121 -23.08 8.14 15.40
C PRO A 121 -22.61 9.28 14.49
N GLY A 122 -21.81 10.22 15.01
CA GLY A 122 -21.23 11.33 14.25
C GLY A 122 -20.23 10.84 13.22
N ILE A 123 -19.36 9.90 13.60
CA ILE A 123 -18.40 9.26 12.69
C ILE A 123 -19.15 8.57 11.53
N LEU A 124 -20.24 7.82 11.83
CA LEU A 124 -21.04 7.19 10.80
C LEU A 124 -21.66 8.20 9.83
N LEU A 125 -22.22 9.30 10.33
CA LEU A 125 -22.77 10.37 9.48
C LEU A 125 -21.68 10.95 8.55
N TRP A 126 -20.50 11.22 9.06
CA TRP A 126 -19.38 11.70 8.27
C TRP A 126 -18.97 10.68 7.17
N MET A 127 -18.96 9.37 7.49
CA MET A 127 -18.72 8.32 6.50
C MET A 127 -19.80 8.28 5.43
N LEU A 128 -21.08 8.47 5.80
CA LEU A 128 -22.20 8.51 4.85
C LEU A 128 -22.12 9.74 3.92
N GLU A 129 -21.68 10.88 4.41
CA GLU A 129 -21.41 12.06 3.57
C GLU A 129 -20.30 11.75 2.55
N GLY A 130 -19.24 11.06 2.98
CA GLY A 130 -18.18 10.59 2.09
C GLY A 130 -18.69 9.65 1.00
N LEU A 131 -19.55 8.70 1.39
CA LEU A 131 -20.20 7.77 0.46
C LEU A 131 -21.12 8.52 -0.53
N HIS A 132 -21.92 9.45 -0.06
CA HIS A 132 -22.79 10.26 -0.93
C HIS A 132 -21.96 11.03 -1.98
N ARG A 133 -20.86 11.65 -1.58
CA ARG A 133 -19.92 12.32 -2.48
C ARG A 133 -19.31 11.36 -3.51
N LEU A 134 -18.90 10.17 -3.10
CA LEU A 134 -18.36 9.13 -3.98
C LEU A 134 -19.40 8.70 -5.04
N LEU A 135 -20.65 8.50 -4.63
CA LEU A 135 -21.74 8.13 -5.53
C LEU A 135 -22.05 9.27 -6.53
N ALA A 136 -22.12 10.51 -6.05
CA ALA A 136 -22.32 11.70 -6.88
C ALA A 136 -21.19 11.88 -7.91
N ASN A 137 -19.97 11.51 -7.53
CA ASN A 137 -18.78 11.55 -8.40
C ASN A 137 -18.58 10.25 -9.21
N ARG A 138 -19.63 9.48 -9.43
CA ARG A 138 -19.62 8.23 -10.23
C ARG A 138 -18.53 7.24 -9.80
N TYR A 139 -18.40 7.03 -8.50
CA TYR A 139 -17.42 6.14 -7.84
C TYR A 139 -15.95 6.56 -8.02
N GLN A 140 -15.68 7.79 -8.44
CA GLN A 140 -14.32 8.32 -8.49
C GLN A 140 -13.99 8.99 -7.16
N PHE A 141 -12.89 8.59 -6.56
CA PHE A 141 -12.40 9.21 -5.32
C PHE A 141 -11.95 10.64 -5.58
N THR A 142 -12.28 11.53 -4.67
CA THR A 142 -11.70 12.88 -4.63
C THR A 142 -10.34 12.78 -3.96
N ILE A 143 -9.29 12.75 -4.75
CA ILE A 143 -7.91 12.63 -4.24
C ILE A 143 -7.34 14.04 -4.10
N SER A 144 -6.74 14.34 -2.95
CA SER A 144 -6.11 15.63 -2.71
C SER A 144 -4.80 15.75 -3.50
N GLU A 145 -4.43 16.96 -3.88
CA GLU A 145 -3.14 17.24 -4.53
C GLU A 145 -1.97 16.74 -3.70
N ARG A 146 -2.03 16.88 -2.37
CA ARG A 146 -1.03 16.34 -1.45
C ARG A 146 -0.90 14.81 -1.55
N SER A 147 -2.00 14.08 -1.68
CA SER A 147 -1.97 12.63 -1.87
C SER A 147 -1.33 12.23 -3.19
N ILE A 148 -1.57 13.00 -4.25
CA ILE A 148 -0.94 12.79 -5.56
C ILE A 148 0.56 13.01 -5.45
N GLN A 149 0.98 14.14 -4.90
CA GLN A 149 2.40 14.46 -4.69
C GLN A 149 3.12 13.42 -3.82
N ASN A 150 2.49 12.93 -2.76
CA ASN A 150 3.04 11.88 -1.91
C ASN A 150 3.23 10.57 -2.68
N LEU A 151 2.28 10.22 -3.53
CA LEU A 151 2.37 9.01 -4.35
C LEU A 151 3.49 9.13 -5.38
N GLU A 152 3.60 10.28 -6.06
CA GLU A 152 4.67 10.56 -7.02
C GLU A 152 6.05 10.52 -6.34
N ALA A 153 6.18 11.08 -5.15
CA ALA A 153 7.41 10.99 -4.36
C ALA A 153 7.75 9.54 -3.99
N ALA A 154 6.75 8.76 -3.54
CA ALA A 154 6.95 7.34 -3.22
C ALA A 154 7.36 6.50 -4.44
N MET A 155 6.81 6.80 -5.61
CA MET A 155 7.22 6.17 -6.88
C MET A 155 8.67 6.52 -7.23
N ALA A 156 9.05 7.80 -7.11
CA ALA A 156 10.42 8.24 -7.37
C ALA A 156 11.41 7.61 -6.39
N ASP A 157 11.05 7.48 -5.12
CA ASP A 157 11.88 6.86 -4.08
C ASP A 157 12.04 5.34 -4.28
N SER A 158 11.10 4.68 -4.95
CA SER A 158 11.18 3.25 -5.25
C SER A 158 12.06 2.92 -6.46
N ASP A 159 12.34 3.90 -7.32
CA ASP A 159 13.15 3.73 -8.54
C ASP A 159 14.65 3.82 -8.24
N ASN A 160 15.18 2.75 -7.66
CA ASN A 160 16.61 2.64 -7.33
C ASN A 160 17.52 2.84 -8.55
N LEU A 161 17.08 2.47 -9.74
CA LEU A 161 17.91 2.60 -10.93
C LEU A 161 18.07 4.06 -11.33
N THR A 162 16.97 4.81 -11.36
CA THR A 162 17.02 6.25 -11.65
C THR A 162 17.83 7.00 -10.59
N GLN A 163 17.66 6.65 -9.30
CA GLN A 163 18.48 7.25 -8.22
C GLN A 163 19.96 6.96 -8.40
N PHE A 164 20.33 5.71 -8.71
CA PHE A 164 21.71 5.36 -9.01
C PHE A 164 22.27 6.16 -10.21
N MET A 165 21.50 6.28 -11.29
CA MET A 165 21.90 7.03 -12.48
C MET A 165 22.11 8.53 -12.21
N GLN A 166 21.42 9.08 -11.20
CA GLN A 166 21.59 10.47 -10.75
C GLN A 166 22.71 10.63 -9.71
N ALA A 167 23.24 9.54 -9.15
CA ALA A 167 24.30 9.56 -8.15
C ALA A 167 25.65 9.96 -8.76
N SER A 168 25.93 11.25 -8.81
CA SER A 168 27.10 11.85 -9.49
C SER A 168 28.47 11.34 -8.98
N ALA A 169 28.50 10.74 -7.79
CA ALA A 169 29.70 10.08 -7.24
C ALA A 169 30.01 8.74 -7.92
N TYR A 170 28.97 8.08 -8.48
CA TYR A 170 29.07 6.76 -9.09
C TYR A 170 28.93 6.81 -10.62
N VAL A 171 28.04 7.67 -11.13
CA VAL A 171 27.71 7.77 -12.54
C VAL A 171 27.87 9.21 -13.03
N ARG A 172 28.60 9.39 -14.17
CA ARG A 172 28.70 10.68 -14.84
C ARG A 172 28.49 10.48 -16.33
N PHE A 173 27.43 11.07 -16.84
CA PHE A 173 27.16 11.08 -18.27
C PHE A 173 28.07 12.08 -18.98
N LYS A 174 28.77 11.63 -20.04
CA LYS A 174 29.54 12.46 -20.94
C LYS A 174 29.15 12.12 -22.38
N PRO A 175 29.01 13.11 -23.26
CA PRO A 175 28.82 12.86 -24.69
C PRO A 175 29.92 11.96 -25.24
N ASP A 176 29.61 11.12 -26.21
CA ASP A 176 30.53 10.26 -26.95
C ASP A 176 31.40 9.32 -26.08
N THR A 177 30.89 8.90 -24.94
CA THR A 177 31.52 7.91 -24.07
C THR A 177 30.68 6.69 -23.90
N GLU A 178 31.32 5.53 -23.89
CA GLU A 178 30.68 4.23 -23.64
C GLU A 178 31.32 3.56 -22.44
N GLU A 179 30.54 2.84 -21.65
CA GLU A 179 31.08 2.04 -20.56
C GLU A 179 30.47 0.62 -20.63
N ARG A 180 31.23 -0.37 -20.18
CA ARG A 180 30.77 -1.77 -20.16
C ARG A 180 29.73 -1.95 -19.12
N SER A 181 28.65 -2.64 -19.49
CA SER A 181 27.54 -2.97 -18.58
C SER A 181 28.00 -3.65 -17.28
N THR A 182 29.08 -4.44 -17.35
CA THR A 182 29.69 -5.11 -16.18
C THR A 182 30.23 -4.11 -15.15
N TYR A 183 30.84 -3.01 -15.59
CA TYR A 183 31.34 -2.00 -14.66
C TYR A 183 30.23 -1.15 -14.08
N LEU A 184 29.23 -0.83 -14.91
CA LEU A 184 28.03 -0.14 -14.43
C LEU A 184 27.28 -0.96 -13.38
N TYR A 185 27.13 -2.28 -13.60
CA TYR A 185 26.51 -3.18 -12.65
C TYR A 185 27.29 -3.29 -11.33
N ARG A 186 28.63 -3.34 -11.38
CA ARG A 186 29.47 -3.32 -10.17
C ARG A 186 29.35 -2.01 -9.40
N ALA A 187 29.25 -0.88 -10.10
CA ALA A 187 29.05 0.41 -9.47
C ALA A 187 27.66 0.48 -8.80
N TYR A 188 26.62 -0.06 -9.46
CA TYR A 188 25.28 -0.16 -8.92
C TYR A 188 25.23 -1.02 -7.65
N THR A 189 25.78 -2.23 -7.66
CA THR A 189 25.83 -3.10 -6.47
C THR A 189 26.53 -2.43 -5.29
N LYS A 190 27.65 -1.74 -5.55
CA LYS A 190 28.36 -0.99 -4.51
C LYS A 190 27.59 0.24 -4.01
N TRP A 191 26.74 0.83 -4.83
CA TRP A 191 25.89 1.94 -4.41
C TRP A 191 24.72 1.44 -3.55
N CYS A 192 24.25 0.21 -3.76
CA CYS A 192 23.19 -0.42 -2.96
C CYS A 192 23.68 -0.91 -1.57
N GLU A 193 25.00 -1.08 -1.33
CA GLU A 193 25.62 -1.44 -0.03
C GLU A 193 25.67 -0.24 0.93
#